data_733bda6cda2be2542649ab9b1650bb83
#
_entry.id   733bda6cda2be2542649ab9b1650bb83
#
_cell.length_a   1.000
_cell.length_b   1.000
_cell.length_c   1.000
_cell.angle_alpha   90.00
_cell.angle_beta   90.00
_cell.angle_gamma   90.00
#
_symmetry.space_group_name_H-M   'P 1'
#
loop_
_entity.id
_entity.type
_entity.pdbx_description
1 polymer ?
#
loop_
_entity_poly.entity_id
_entity_poly.type
_entity_poly.pdbx_seq_one_letter_code
_entity_poly.pdbx_strand_id
1 'polypeptide(L)'
;METNQQNQDEIEIDLLELLRVLWSKIGYVILAALALGLLMVLVSKVFMKPQYESTTKMYVLSKQDSSSTVTSGDLQASSLLTKDYAELIQSRQVVETVIAQLNLDLTYEEFLNKITVTTQNDTRILSITVKDEDPYVASQMADAIRVAASDHIQNVMNTEAVNV
;
A
#
# COMPACT_ATOMS: atom_id res chain seq x y z
N MET A 1 58.88 -13.25 55.87
CA MET A 1 57.61 -12.67 55.42
C MET A 1 57.76 -12.29 53.96
N GLU A 2 57.44 -13.25 53.08
CA GLU A 2 57.49 -13.07 51.64
C GLU A 2 56.10 -12.58 51.19
N THR A 3 56.06 -11.33 50.71
CA THR A 3 54.89 -10.76 50.08
C THR A 3 54.79 -11.22 48.66
N ASN A 4 53.84 -12.12 48.43
CA ASN A 4 53.52 -12.66 47.14
C ASN A 4 52.76 -11.54 46.35
N GLN A 5 53.48 -10.85 45.45
CA GLN A 5 52.88 -9.99 44.46
C GLN A 5 52.30 -10.85 43.34
N GLN A 6 51.01 -11.05 43.44
CA GLN A 6 50.23 -11.54 42.31
C GLN A 6 50.23 -10.46 41.24
N ASN A 7 50.97 -10.68 40.18
CA ASN A 7 50.80 -9.98 38.89
C ASN A 7 49.41 -10.29 38.38
N GLN A 8 48.48 -9.40 38.59
CA GLN A 8 47.27 -9.36 37.80
C GLN A 8 47.71 -8.83 36.43
N ASP A 9 47.75 -9.73 35.45
CA ASP A 9 47.82 -9.36 34.04
C ASP A 9 46.53 -8.61 33.72
N GLU A 10 46.49 -7.34 34.01
CA GLU A 10 45.49 -6.44 33.47
C GLU A 10 45.71 -6.38 31.97
N ILE A 11 44.80 -6.97 31.20
CA ILE A 11 44.80 -6.87 29.75
C ILE A 11 44.43 -5.41 29.43
N GLU A 12 45.41 -4.53 29.41
CA GLU A 12 45.26 -3.18 28.90
C GLU A 12 45.01 -3.30 27.38
N ILE A 13 43.73 -3.16 27.00
CA ILE A 13 43.37 -3.10 25.59
C ILE A 13 43.82 -1.76 25.08
N ASP A 14 45.00 -1.69 24.46
CA ASP A 14 45.48 -0.47 23.83
C ASP A 14 44.66 -0.17 22.56
N LEU A 15 43.73 0.78 22.70
CA LEU A 15 42.86 1.24 21.62
C LEU A 15 43.67 1.79 20.42
N LEU A 16 44.86 2.30 20.66
CA LEU A 16 45.74 2.79 19.59
C LEU A 16 46.34 1.66 18.78
N GLU A 17 46.67 0.53 19.44
CA GLU A 17 47.19 -0.67 18.77
C GLU A 17 46.11 -1.34 17.94
N LEU A 18 44.87 -1.43 18.47
CA LEU A 18 43.70 -1.89 17.74
C LEU A 18 43.41 -1.03 16.51
N LEU A 19 43.49 0.29 16.66
CA LEU A 19 43.28 1.23 15.54
C LEU A 19 44.37 1.09 14.47
N ARG A 20 45.63 0.86 14.86
CA ARG A 20 46.77 0.65 13.93
C ARG A 20 46.59 -0.67 13.16
N VAL A 21 46.18 -1.74 13.82
CA VAL A 21 45.92 -3.06 13.18
C VAL A 21 44.73 -2.92 12.21
N LEU A 22 43.67 -2.22 12.61
CA LEU A 22 42.50 -1.98 11.75
C LEU A 22 42.91 -1.17 10.51
N TRP A 23 43.73 -0.14 10.66
CA TRP A 23 44.20 0.67 9.52
C TRP A 23 45.11 -0.12 8.58
N SER A 24 45.96 -1.02 9.11
CA SER A 24 46.80 -1.91 8.33
C SER A 24 46.00 -2.91 7.49
N LYS A 25 44.77 -3.26 7.91
CA LYS A 25 43.89 -4.24 7.24
C LYS A 25 42.69 -3.57 6.56
N ILE A 26 42.65 -2.25 6.46
CA ILE A 26 41.53 -1.47 5.91
C ILE A 26 41.14 -1.91 4.50
N GLY A 27 42.12 -2.36 3.69
CA GLY A 27 41.84 -2.88 2.34
C GLY A 27 40.94 -4.11 2.34
N TYR A 28 41.15 -5.02 3.30
CA TYR A 28 40.27 -6.22 3.45
C TYR A 28 38.88 -5.84 3.93
N VAL A 29 38.78 -4.85 4.83
CA VAL A 29 37.48 -4.35 5.32
C VAL A 29 36.70 -3.70 4.18
N ILE A 30 37.32 -2.88 3.36
CA ILE A 30 36.70 -2.27 2.19
C ILE A 30 36.26 -3.34 1.18
N LEU A 31 37.09 -4.32 0.91
CA LEU A 31 36.78 -5.41 -0.03
C LEU A 31 35.61 -6.24 0.47
N ALA A 32 35.58 -6.57 1.76
CA ALA A 32 34.47 -7.28 2.39
C ALA A 32 33.17 -6.46 2.34
N ALA A 33 33.22 -5.15 2.60
CA ALA A 33 32.08 -4.25 2.53
C ALA A 33 31.53 -4.15 1.10
N LEU A 34 32.40 -4.06 0.09
CA LEU A 34 32.01 -4.07 -1.33
C LEU A 34 31.37 -5.40 -1.74
N ALA A 35 31.92 -6.53 -1.31
CA ALA A 35 31.37 -7.84 -1.61
C ALA A 35 29.98 -8.02 -0.98
N LEU A 36 29.80 -7.62 0.28
CA LEU A 36 28.50 -7.63 0.95
C LEU A 36 27.49 -6.67 0.30
N GLY A 37 27.95 -5.48 -0.08
CA GLY A 37 27.11 -4.51 -0.79
C GLY A 37 26.59 -5.04 -2.14
N LEU A 38 27.47 -5.63 -2.95
CA LEU A 38 27.09 -6.28 -4.21
C LEU A 38 26.11 -7.44 -3.98
N LEU A 39 26.36 -8.27 -2.97
CA LEU A 39 25.46 -9.37 -2.64
C LEU A 39 24.09 -8.88 -2.22
N MET A 40 24.00 -7.81 -1.40
CA MET A 40 22.73 -7.18 -1.02
C MET A 40 21.97 -6.60 -2.21
N VAL A 41 22.66 -5.97 -3.17
CA VAL A 41 22.03 -5.44 -4.40
C VAL A 41 21.46 -6.61 -5.25
N LEU A 42 22.19 -7.70 -5.38
CA LEU A 42 21.71 -8.88 -6.11
C LEU A 42 20.46 -9.48 -5.42
N VAL A 43 20.52 -9.67 -4.11
CA VAL A 43 19.38 -10.18 -3.32
C VAL A 43 18.18 -9.24 -3.46
N SER A 44 18.38 -7.93 -3.34
CA SER A 44 17.31 -6.94 -3.47
C SER A 44 16.64 -6.99 -4.85
N LYS A 45 17.42 -7.10 -5.93
CA LYS A 45 16.86 -7.19 -7.29
C LYS A 45 16.09 -8.48 -7.58
N VAL A 46 16.47 -9.58 -6.93
CA VAL A 46 15.82 -10.88 -7.13
C VAL A 46 14.58 -11.02 -6.25
N PHE A 47 14.63 -10.52 -5.01
CA PHE A 47 13.55 -10.72 -4.03
C PHE A 47 12.52 -9.58 -4.01
N MET A 48 12.90 -8.35 -4.41
CA MET A 48 11.98 -7.21 -4.40
C MET A 48 11.41 -6.98 -5.80
N LYS A 49 10.17 -7.40 -6.00
CA LYS A 49 9.42 -7.04 -7.20
C LYS A 49 8.93 -5.60 -7.08
N PRO A 50 9.17 -4.73 -8.07
CA PRO A 50 8.62 -3.38 -8.05
C PRO A 50 7.08 -3.47 -8.06
N GLN A 51 6.45 -2.64 -7.22
CA GLN A 51 4.99 -2.51 -7.19
C GLN A 51 4.62 -1.14 -7.70
N TYR A 52 3.74 -1.11 -8.69
CA TYR A 52 3.21 0.13 -9.26
C TYR A 52 1.81 0.39 -8.71
N GLU A 53 1.52 1.65 -8.45
CA GLU A 53 0.21 2.08 -7.95
C GLU A 53 -0.47 2.93 -9.01
N SER A 54 -1.73 2.60 -9.31
CA SER A 54 -2.61 3.45 -10.11
C SER A 54 -3.80 3.88 -9.26
N THR A 55 -4.09 5.17 -9.25
CA THR A 55 -5.18 5.73 -8.45
C THR A 55 -6.20 6.41 -9.34
N THR A 56 -7.45 5.98 -9.27
CA THR A 56 -8.60 6.64 -9.87
C THR A 56 -9.49 7.25 -8.78
N LYS A 57 -10.22 8.30 -9.13
CA LYS A 57 -11.12 9.00 -8.20
C LYS A 57 -12.55 8.99 -8.71
N MET A 58 -13.49 8.75 -7.79
CA MET A 58 -14.92 8.87 -8.04
C MET A 58 -15.50 9.96 -7.17
N TYR A 59 -16.40 10.76 -7.74
CA TYR A 59 -17.17 11.74 -7.01
C TYR A 59 -18.59 11.22 -6.78
N VAL A 60 -19.00 11.15 -5.53
CA VAL A 60 -20.32 10.68 -5.14
C VAL A 60 -21.31 11.85 -5.14
N LEU A 61 -22.30 11.77 -6.01
CA LEU A 61 -23.42 12.71 -6.05
C LEU A 61 -24.62 12.08 -5.36
N SER A 62 -25.10 12.65 -4.25
CA SER A 62 -26.43 12.31 -3.76
C SER A 62 -27.47 13.01 -4.62
N LYS A 63 -28.51 12.31 -5.08
CA LYS A 63 -29.70 12.91 -5.69
C LYS A 63 -30.41 13.73 -4.61
N GLN A 64 -30.03 14.98 -4.45
CA GLN A 64 -30.76 15.91 -3.61
C GLN A 64 -31.52 16.88 -4.53
N ASP A 65 -32.82 17.03 -4.26
CA ASP A 65 -33.66 17.99 -4.97
C ASP A 65 -33.03 19.36 -4.91
N SER A 66 -33.00 20.05 -6.06
CA SER A 66 -32.30 21.28 -6.34
C SER A 66 -32.79 22.52 -5.54
N SER A 67 -33.55 22.33 -4.46
CA SER A 67 -34.22 23.40 -3.72
C SER A 67 -33.89 23.50 -2.23
N SER A 68 -32.99 22.67 -1.69
CA SER A 68 -32.69 22.69 -0.26
C SER A 68 -31.36 23.35 0.03
N THR A 69 -31.34 24.29 0.98
CA THR A 69 -30.12 24.85 1.59
C THR A 69 -29.30 23.71 2.22
N VAL A 70 -28.04 23.58 1.83
CA VAL A 70 -27.12 22.57 2.37
C VAL A 70 -26.94 22.78 3.87
N THR A 71 -27.38 21.80 4.66
CA THR A 71 -27.32 21.85 6.13
C THR A 71 -26.11 20.99 6.61
N SER A 72 -25.61 21.26 7.81
CA SER A 72 -24.52 20.45 8.40
C SER A 72 -24.89 18.95 8.55
N GLY A 73 -26.18 18.63 8.69
CA GLY A 73 -26.71 17.26 8.67
C GLY A 73 -26.53 16.56 7.31
N ASP A 74 -26.64 17.32 6.21
CA ASP A 74 -26.47 16.80 4.85
C ASP A 74 -25.01 16.42 4.57
N LEU A 75 -24.06 17.11 5.19
CA LEU A 75 -22.63 16.79 5.10
C LEU A 75 -22.30 15.49 5.85
N GLN A 76 -22.90 15.29 7.03
CA GLN A 76 -22.73 14.03 7.78
C GLN A 76 -23.37 12.84 7.06
N ALA A 77 -24.58 13.00 6.54
CA ALA A 77 -25.26 11.97 5.75
C ALA A 77 -24.45 11.62 4.49
N SER A 78 -23.89 12.61 3.81
CA SER A 78 -23.03 12.40 2.64
C SER A 78 -21.73 11.65 2.99
N SER A 79 -21.16 11.89 4.17
CA SER A 79 -19.95 11.17 4.63
C SER A 79 -20.24 9.70 4.94
N LEU A 80 -21.43 9.38 5.47
CA LEU A 80 -21.87 8.00 5.70
C LEU A 80 -22.10 7.28 4.37
N LEU A 81 -22.80 7.90 3.42
CA LEU A 81 -23.00 7.34 2.08
C LEU A 81 -21.68 7.04 1.36
N THR A 82 -20.65 7.86 1.57
CA THR A 82 -19.34 7.65 0.96
C THR A 82 -18.67 6.35 1.48
N LYS A 83 -18.91 6.01 2.76
CA LYS A 83 -18.43 4.74 3.33
C LYS A 83 -19.19 3.54 2.76
N ASP A 84 -20.51 3.65 2.62
CA ASP A 84 -21.33 2.60 2.04
C ASP A 84 -20.91 2.32 0.60
N TYR A 85 -20.60 3.35 -0.17
CA TYR A 85 -20.07 3.18 -1.53
C TYR A 85 -18.67 2.55 -1.55
N ALA A 86 -17.84 2.83 -0.55
CA ALA A 86 -16.53 2.17 -0.45
C ALA A 86 -16.68 0.64 -0.25
N GLU A 87 -17.67 0.21 0.53
CA GLU A 87 -18.01 -1.21 0.70
C GLU A 87 -18.59 -1.83 -0.59
N LEU A 88 -19.45 -1.09 -1.30
CA LEU A 88 -20.02 -1.55 -2.57
C LEU A 88 -18.95 -1.76 -3.64
N ILE A 89 -17.92 -0.90 -3.69
CA ILE A 89 -16.78 -1.03 -4.61
C ILE A 89 -16.00 -2.32 -4.36
N GLN A 90 -15.88 -2.74 -3.10
CA GLN A 90 -15.19 -3.95 -2.68
C GLN A 90 -16.10 -5.19 -2.71
N SER A 91 -17.35 -5.03 -3.10
CA SER A 91 -18.29 -6.15 -3.17
C SER A 91 -17.83 -7.22 -4.16
N ARG A 92 -18.20 -8.47 -3.86
CA ARG A 92 -17.87 -9.62 -4.70
C ARG A 92 -18.35 -9.43 -6.15
N GLN A 93 -19.52 -8.83 -6.34
CA GLN A 93 -20.09 -8.59 -7.66
C GLN A 93 -19.25 -7.66 -8.51
N VAL A 94 -18.75 -6.56 -7.95
CA VAL A 94 -17.88 -5.61 -8.65
C VAL A 94 -16.54 -6.27 -8.98
N VAL A 95 -15.92 -6.90 -7.98
CA VAL A 95 -14.60 -7.53 -8.13
C VAL A 95 -14.62 -8.66 -9.16
N GLU A 96 -15.59 -9.58 -9.08
CA GLU A 96 -15.72 -10.69 -10.04
C GLU A 96 -16.03 -10.20 -11.45
N THR A 97 -16.80 -9.12 -11.59
CA THR A 97 -17.03 -8.48 -12.88
C THR A 97 -15.73 -7.99 -13.52
N VAL A 98 -14.87 -7.33 -12.73
CA VAL A 98 -13.57 -6.82 -13.22
C VAL A 98 -12.61 -7.95 -13.55
N ILE A 99 -12.52 -8.98 -12.71
CA ILE A 99 -11.69 -10.18 -12.95
C ILE A 99 -12.10 -10.84 -14.28
N ALA A 100 -13.40 -11.01 -14.50
CA ALA A 100 -13.91 -11.59 -15.73
C ALA A 100 -13.70 -10.69 -16.96
N GLN A 101 -13.93 -9.39 -16.81
CA GLN A 101 -13.76 -8.41 -17.90
C GLN A 101 -12.32 -8.31 -18.41
N LEU A 102 -11.36 -8.33 -17.48
CA LEU A 102 -9.94 -8.23 -17.81
C LEU A 102 -9.27 -9.60 -17.97
N ASN A 103 -10.04 -10.69 -17.82
CA ASN A 103 -9.54 -12.07 -17.87
C ASN A 103 -8.31 -12.30 -16.98
N LEU A 104 -8.39 -11.81 -15.72
CA LEU A 104 -7.31 -11.94 -14.75
C LEU A 104 -7.32 -13.34 -14.13
N ASP A 105 -6.13 -13.91 -13.95
CA ASP A 105 -5.96 -15.17 -13.19
C ASP A 105 -5.77 -14.87 -11.70
N LEU A 106 -6.81 -14.31 -11.09
CA LEU A 106 -6.84 -13.88 -9.69
C LEU A 106 -8.12 -14.36 -9.02
N THR A 107 -8.00 -14.77 -7.77
CA THR A 107 -9.17 -15.00 -6.89
C THR A 107 -9.70 -13.65 -6.37
N TYR A 108 -10.91 -13.67 -5.81
CA TYR A 108 -11.52 -12.51 -5.18
C TYR A 108 -10.62 -11.91 -4.08
N GLU A 109 -10.08 -12.77 -3.20
CA GLU A 109 -9.22 -12.36 -2.10
C GLU A 109 -7.88 -11.77 -2.58
N GLU A 110 -7.28 -12.35 -3.59
CA GLU A 110 -6.04 -11.81 -4.19
C GLU A 110 -6.27 -10.47 -4.83
N PHE A 111 -7.41 -10.29 -5.49
CA PHE A 111 -7.78 -9.01 -6.06
C PHE A 111 -8.01 -7.94 -4.99
N LEU A 112 -8.71 -8.27 -3.90
CA LEU A 112 -8.92 -7.35 -2.76
C LEU A 112 -7.60 -6.91 -2.11
N ASN A 113 -6.59 -7.79 -2.04
CA ASN A 113 -5.28 -7.45 -1.51
C ASN A 113 -4.51 -6.45 -2.41
N LYS A 114 -4.90 -6.34 -3.68
CA LYS A 114 -4.30 -5.39 -4.63
C LYS A 114 -5.00 -4.04 -4.65
N ILE A 115 -6.20 -3.91 -4.08
CA ILE A 115 -6.97 -2.67 -4.09
C ILE A 115 -7.04 -2.02 -2.71
N THR A 116 -7.07 -0.71 -2.70
CA THR A 116 -7.30 0.09 -1.49
C THR A 116 -8.30 1.18 -1.83
N VAL A 117 -9.45 1.16 -1.16
CA VAL A 117 -10.46 2.21 -1.30
C VAL A 117 -10.37 3.14 -0.09
N THR A 118 -10.17 4.42 -0.34
CA THR A 118 -10.07 5.44 0.70
C THR A 118 -11.07 6.55 0.46
N THR A 119 -11.69 6.99 1.55
CA THR A 119 -12.53 8.19 1.57
C THR A 119 -11.71 9.35 2.13
N GLN A 120 -11.69 10.47 1.45
CA GLN A 120 -11.07 11.66 1.99
C GLN A 120 -12.02 12.30 3.01
N ASN A 121 -11.53 12.52 4.24
CA ASN A 121 -12.37 13.10 5.31
C ASN A 121 -13.09 14.37 4.85
N ASP A 122 -14.37 14.45 5.20
CA ASP A 122 -15.26 15.56 4.91
C ASP A 122 -15.45 15.89 3.40
N THR A 123 -15.16 14.93 2.53
CA THR A 123 -15.39 15.06 1.09
C THR A 123 -16.24 13.91 0.54
N ARG A 124 -16.79 14.13 -0.65
CA ARG A 124 -17.54 13.12 -1.42
C ARG A 124 -16.64 12.42 -2.45
N ILE A 125 -15.35 12.40 -2.20
CA ILE A 125 -14.37 11.82 -3.12
C ILE A 125 -13.92 10.48 -2.58
N LEU A 126 -14.12 9.44 -3.38
CA LEU A 126 -13.56 8.11 -3.21
C LEU A 126 -12.32 7.97 -4.08
N SER A 127 -11.23 7.53 -3.48
CA SER A 127 -9.99 7.20 -4.18
C SER A 127 -9.83 5.70 -4.17
N ILE A 128 -9.70 5.10 -5.34
CA ILE A 128 -9.46 3.68 -5.54
C ILE A 128 -8.03 3.55 -6.04
N THR A 129 -7.17 2.94 -5.24
CA THR A 129 -5.77 2.70 -5.57
C THR A 129 -5.58 1.21 -5.82
N VAL A 130 -4.99 0.87 -6.94
CA VAL A 130 -4.65 -0.50 -7.33
C VAL A 130 -3.15 -0.65 -7.37
N LYS A 131 -2.64 -1.77 -6.83
CA LYS A 131 -1.23 -2.14 -6.83
C LYS A 131 -1.01 -3.37 -7.69
N ASP A 132 -0.06 -3.29 -8.61
CA ASP A 132 0.34 -4.45 -9.43
C ASP A 132 1.82 -4.39 -9.79
N GLU A 133 2.40 -5.53 -10.19
CA GLU A 133 3.77 -5.62 -10.69
C GLU A 133 3.91 -4.97 -12.09
N ASP A 134 2.81 -4.89 -12.84
CA ASP A 134 2.74 -4.26 -14.16
C ASP A 134 1.94 -2.95 -14.07
N PRO A 135 2.56 -1.79 -14.38
CA PRO A 135 1.89 -0.49 -14.33
C PRO A 135 0.68 -0.38 -15.28
N TYR A 136 0.72 -1.11 -16.39
CA TYR A 136 -0.36 -1.10 -17.35
C TYR A 136 -1.57 -1.88 -16.82
N VAL A 137 -1.34 -3.04 -16.21
CA VAL A 137 -2.38 -3.83 -15.56
C VAL A 137 -2.98 -3.06 -14.39
N ALA A 138 -2.16 -2.42 -13.54
CA ALA A 138 -2.64 -1.58 -12.43
C ALA A 138 -3.58 -0.47 -12.92
N SER A 139 -3.24 0.19 -14.04
CA SER A 139 -4.09 1.23 -14.63
C SER A 139 -5.41 0.67 -15.18
N GLN A 140 -5.35 -0.44 -15.92
CA GLN A 140 -6.55 -1.07 -16.46
C GLN A 140 -7.49 -1.57 -15.36
N MET A 141 -6.94 -2.17 -14.30
CA MET A 141 -7.73 -2.60 -13.15
C MET A 141 -8.40 -1.41 -12.46
N ALA A 142 -7.68 -0.31 -12.22
CA ALA A 142 -8.23 0.88 -11.60
C ALA A 142 -9.40 1.49 -12.40
N ASP A 143 -9.26 1.55 -13.72
CA ASP A 143 -10.33 2.06 -14.61
C ASP A 143 -11.52 1.09 -14.67
N ALA A 144 -11.28 -0.20 -14.77
CA ALA A 144 -12.33 -1.21 -14.82
C ALA A 144 -13.14 -1.25 -13.50
N ILE A 145 -12.48 -1.15 -12.34
CA ILE A 145 -13.17 -1.06 -11.03
C ILE A 145 -14.06 0.18 -11.01
N ARG A 146 -13.55 1.33 -11.46
CA ARG A 146 -14.32 2.58 -11.47
C ARG A 146 -15.60 2.44 -12.30
N VAL A 147 -15.52 1.82 -13.47
CA VAL A 147 -16.68 1.60 -14.34
C VAL A 147 -17.64 0.60 -13.72
N ALA A 148 -17.17 -0.58 -13.32
CA ALA A 148 -18.00 -1.63 -12.73
C ALA A 148 -18.69 -1.18 -11.43
N ALA A 149 -17.97 -0.41 -10.59
CA ALA A 149 -18.53 0.17 -9.37
C ALA A 149 -19.60 1.21 -9.67
N SER A 150 -19.38 2.09 -10.66
CA SER A 150 -20.38 3.08 -11.08
C SER A 150 -21.66 2.41 -11.54
N ASP A 151 -21.56 1.40 -12.37
CA ASP A 151 -22.71 0.64 -12.90
C ASP A 151 -23.43 -0.10 -11.77
N HIS A 152 -22.70 -0.74 -10.87
CA HIS A 152 -23.28 -1.45 -9.73
C HIS A 152 -24.03 -0.52 -8.79
N ILE A 153 -23.43 0.61 -8.41
CA ILE A 153 -24.04 1.63 -7.56
C ILE A 153 -25.34 2.19 -8.21
N GLN A 154 -25.30 2.50 -9.50
CA GLN A 154 -26.47 2.97 -10.21
C GLN A 154 -27.61 1.92 -10.23
N ASN A 155 -27.27 0.66 -10.42
CA ASN A 155 -28.24 -0.44 -10.41
C ASN A 155 -28.88 -0.60 -9.02
N VAL A 156 -28.08 -0.58 -7.95
CA VAL A 156 -28.60 -0.68 -6.57
C VAL A 156 -29.54 0.48 -6.27
N MET A 157 -29.14 1.71 -6.58
CA MET A 157 -29.95 2.91 -6.32
C MET A 157 -31.24 2.94 -7.15
N ASN A 158 -31.22 2.44 -8.39
CA ASN A 158 -32.43 2.37 -9.22
C ASN A 158 -33.38 1.28 -8.73
N THR A 159 -32.84 0.17 -8.20
CA THR A 159 -33.67 -0.94 -7.67
C THR A 159 -34.34 -0.58 -6.36
N GLU A 160 -33.69 0.18 -5.48
CA GLU A 160 -34.30 0.68 -4.25
C GLU A 160 -35.43 1.69 -4.52
N ALA A 161 -35.31 2.50 -5.56
CA ALA A 161 -36.36 3.45 -5.96
C ALA A 161 -37.64 2.78 -6.49
N VAL A 162 -37.59 1.50 -6.85
CA VAL A 162 -38.73 0.73 -7.38
C VAL A 162 -39.52 -0.01 -6.28
N ASN A 163 -38.93 -0.22 -5.12
CA ASN A 163 -39.52 -0.98 -4.02
C ASN A 163 -40.20 -0.15 -2.91
N VAL A 164 -40.56 1.13 -3.19
CA VAL A 164 -41.28 2.01 -2.26
C VAL A 164 -42.72 2.17 -2.71
#